data_40a8dd94766a2d5739520906c89573bd
#
_entry.id   40a8dd94766a2d5739520906c89573bd
#
_cell.length_a   1.000
_cell.length_b   1.000
_cell.length_c   1.000
_cell.angle_alpha   90.00
_cell.angle_beta   90.00
_cell.angle_gamma   90.00
#
_symmetry.space_group_name_H-M   'P 1'
#
loop_
_entity.id
_entity.type
_entity.pdbx_description
1 polymer ?
#
loop_
_entity_poly.entity_id
_entity_poly.type
_entity_poly.pdbx_seq_one_letter_code
_entity_poly.pdbx_strand_id
1 'polypeptide(L)'
;MNYLTAGESHGPQLTGILEGIPAGLHLDVDQINQALAARQGGYGRGNRQKIEHDTVEIVGGVRHGVTLGSPIALTVKNRDHAHWSEIMNPTSPATPENTVRKVNHPRPGHADLVGGMKYRHRDLRNVLERSSARETAMRVAVGNICEQLLAALDISIVGYVQQVGFIDARGNQPTSQCQGDPDADCTKRSADYRQFQSRGDSSID
;
A
#
# COMPACT_ATOMS: atom_id res chain seq x y z
N MET A 1 -8.09 -18.12 -3.73
CA MET A 1 -7.16 -17.24 -3.02
C MET A 1 -7.96 -16.09 -2.43
N ASN A 2 -7.83 -15.82 -1.14
CA ASN A 2 -8.54 -14.76 -0.42
C ASN A 2 -7.55 -13.98 0.43
N TYR A 3 -7.86 -12.72 0.72
CA TYR A 3 -7.07 -11.94 1.66
C TYR A 3 -7.96 -11.03 2.51
N LEU A 4 -7.49 -10.74 3.71
CA LEU A 4 -8.07 -9.76 4.63
C LEU A 4 -6.99 -8.77 5.04
N THR A 5 -7.37 -7.50 5.20
CA THR A 5 -6.51 -6.48 5.77
C THR A 5 -7.18 -5.83 6.97
N ALA A 6 -6.39 -5.51 7.97
CA ALA A 6 -6.81 -4.81 9.18
C ALA A 6 -5.78 -3.74 9.55
N GLY A 7 -6.15 -2.88 10.47
CA GLY A 7 -5.32 -1.81 10.97
C GLY A 7 -5.73 -0.44 10.47
N GLU A 8 -5.45 0.56 11.28
CA GLU A 8 -5.76 1.96 11.08
C GLU A 8 -4.50 2.71 10.63
N SER A 9 -4.71 3.83 9.94
CA SER A 9 -3.63 4.66 9.40
C SER A 9 -2.60 5.09 10.46
N HIS A 10 -3.07 5.44 11.65
CA HIS A 10 -2.24 5.86 12.78
C HIS A 10 -2.28 4.85 13.94
N GLY A 11 -2.86 3.67 13.72
CA GLY A 11 -2.74 2.52 14.63
C GLY A 11 -1.30 1.99 14.69
N PRO A 12 -1.00 1.01 15.54
CA PRO A 12 0.38 0.52 15.75
C PRO A 12 0.96 -0.13 14.49
N GLN A 13 0.12 -0.79 13.71
CA GLN A 13 0.54 -1.52 12.51
C GLN A 13 -0.63 -1.79 11.58
N LEU A 14 -0.32 -2.14 10.36
CA LEU A 14 -1.23 -2.79 9.43
C LEU A 14 -1.01 -4.30 9.49
N THR A 15 -2.07 -5.07 9.31
CA THR A 15 -2.04 -6.54 9.31
C THR A 15 -2.73 -7.05 8.06
N GLY A 16 -2.14 -8.06 7.44
CA GLY A 16 -2.72 -8.79 6.30
C GLY A 16 -2.70 -10.28 6.54
N ILE A 17 -3.75 -10.95 6.11
CA ILE A 17 -3.82 -12.41 6.07
C ILE A 17 -4.11 -12.81 4.63
N LEU A 18 -3.27 -13.67 4.07
CA LEU A 18 -3.41 -14.21 2.72
C LEU A 18 -3.62 -15.71 2.80
N GLU A 19 -4.67 -16.20 2.18
CA GLU A 19 -5.08 -17.61 2.14
C GLU A 19 -5.06 -18.14 0.72
N GLY A 20 -4.71 -19.42 0.57
CA GLY A 20 -4.75 -20.13 -0.71
C GLY A 20 -3.44 -20.10 -1.51
N ILE A 21 -2.33 -19.71 -0.89
CA ILE A 21 -0.98 -19.91 -1.46
C ILE A 21 -0.58 -21.36 -1.22
N PRO A 22 -0.12 -22.10 -2.25
CA PRO A 22 0.33 -23.48 -2.10
C PRO A 22 1.57 -23.58 -1.19
N ALA A 23 1.77 -24.73 -0.57
CA ALA A 23 3.02 -25.03 0.12
C ALA A 23 4.17 -25.18 -0.89
N GLY A 24 5.39 -24.83 -0.46
CA GLY A 24 6.60 -25.04 -1.26
C GLY A 24 7.02 -23.87 -2.14
N LEU A 25 6.28 -22.76 -2.14
CA LEU A 25 6.70 -21.54 -2.84
C LEU A 25 7.83 -20.87 -2.04
N HIS A 26 8.95 -20.60 -2.68
CA HIS A 26 10.02 -19.77 -2.15
C HIS A 26 9.60 -18.31 -2.21
N LEU A 27 9.59 -17.63 -1.06
CA LEU A 27 9.29 -16.20 -0.95
C LEU A 27 10.56 -15.40 -0.74
N ASP A 28 10.72 -14.38 -1.56
CA ASP A 28 11.73 -13.35 -1.42
C ASP A 28 11.10 -12.13 -0.70
N VAL A 29 11.48 -11.95 0.56
CA VAL A 29 11.00 -10.83 1.40
C VAL A 29 11.55 -9.50 0.90
N ASP A 30 12.73 -9.48 0.31
CA ASP A 30 13.33 -8.26 -0.21
C ASP A 30 12.55 -7.73 -1.41
N GLN A 31 11.99 -8.59 -2.25
CA GLN A 31 11.08 -8.18 -3.33
C GLN A 31 9.82 -7.51 -2.77
N ILE A 32 9.25 -8.04 -1.67
CA ILE A 32 8.10 -7.41 -1.01
C ILE A 32 8.48 -6.01 -0.50
N ASN A 33 9.64 -5.89 0.14
CA ASN A 33 10.14 -4.62 0.66
C ASN A 33 10.47 -3.62 -0.46
N GLN A 34 10.99 -4.08 -1.60
CA GLN A 34 11.19 -3.25 -2.78
C GLN A 34 9.88 -2.72 -3.35
N ALA A 35 8.83 -3.56 -3.42
CA ALA A 35 7.50 -3.13 -3.85
C ALA A 35 6.89 -2.08 -2.90
N LEU A 36 7.08 -2.25 -1.59
CA LEU A 36 6.66 -1.27 -0.59
C LEU A 36 7.43 0.06 -0.73
N ALA A 37 8.75 0.00 -0.96
CA ALA A 37 9.59 1.18 -1.21
C ALA A 37 9.18 1.90 -2.50
N ALA A 38 8.92 1.17 -3.58
CA ALA A 38 8.43 1.72 -4.84
C ALA A 38 7.08 2.43 -4.68
N ARG A 39 6.15 1.86 -3.87
CA ARG A 39 4.89 2.50 -3.51
C ARG A 39 5.11 3.86 -2.82
N GLN A 40 6.14 3.98 -2.01
CA GLN A 40 6.45 5.21 -1.25
C GLN A 40 7.19 6.25 -2.11
N GLY A 41 7.78 5.85 -3.20
CA GLY A 41 8.48 6.72 -4.14
C GLY A 41 7.53 7.53 -5.03
N GLY A 42 8.10 8.45 -5.79
CA GLY A 42 7.43 9.26 -6.80
C GLY A 42 7.16 10.71 -6.38
N TYR A 43 6.91 11.54 -7.39
CA TYR A 43 6.61 12.97 -7.22
C TYR A 43 5.24 13.18 -6.54
N GLY A 44 5.09 14.29 -5.82
CA GLY A 44 3.80 14.68 -5.22
C GLY A 44 3.37 13.85 -4.00
N ARG A 45 4.26 13.05 -3.44
CA ARG A 45 3.98 12.24 -2.26
C ARG A 45 3.96 13.08 -0.98
N GLY A 46 3.01 12.79 -0.08
CA GLY A 46 2.85 13.54 1.17
C GLY A 46 4.00 13.37 2.16
N ASN A 47 4.11 14.32 3.11
CA ASN A 47 5.20 14.34 4.11
C ASN A 47 5.29 13.08 4.96
N ARG A 48 4.19 12.36 5.17
CA ARG A 48 4.19 11.11 5.93
C ARG A 48 5.11 10.05 5.34
N GLN A 49 5.26 10.01 4.03
CA GLN A 49 6.16 9.06 3.37
C GLN A 49 7.65 9.30 3.63
N LYS A 50 8.00 10.48 4.15
CA LYS A 50 9.35 10.76 4.65
C LYS A 50 9.61 10.14 6.02
N ILE A 51 8.55 9.84 6.78
CA ILE A 51 8.62 9.26 8.12
C ILE A 51 8.54 7.73 8.05
N GLU A 52 7.64 7.23 7.20
CA GLU A 52 7.41 5.80 7.05
C GLU A 52 8.43 5.19 6.09
N HIS A 53 9.12 4.16 6.54
CA HIS A 53 9.91 3.25 5.72
C HIS A 53 9.31 1.87 5.89
N ASP A 54 8.42 1.51 4.96
CA ASP A 54 7.63 0.29 5.07
C ASP A 54 8.50 -0.93 4.86
N THR A 55 8.47 -1.81 5.84
CA THR A 55 9.05 -3.15 5.78
C THR A 55 8.02 -4.15 6.26
N VAL A 56 7.93 -5.28 5.57
CA VAL A 56 7.02 -6.36 5.96
C VAL A 56 7.68 -7.26 7.00
N GLU A 57 6.89 -7.69 7.97
CA GLU A 57 7.23 -8.78 8.87
C GLU A 57 6.25 -9.93 8.64
N ILE A 58 6.77 -11.12 8.33
CA ILE A 58 5.96 -12.33 8.19
C ILE A 58 5.87 -13.00 9.56
N VAL A 59 4.65 -13.12 10.09
CA VAL A 59 4.41 -13.66 11.43
C VAL A 59 3.79 -15.06 11.42
N GLY A 60 3.43 -15.58 10.24
CA GLY A 60 2.89 -16.93 10.09
C GLY A 60 2.80 -17.38 8.65
N GLY A 61 2.67 -18.70 8.43
CA GLY A 61 2.45 -19.29 7.09
C GLY A 61 3.71 -19.52 6.26
N VAL A 62 4.90 -19.13 6.76
CA VAL A 62 6.19 -19.29 6.07
C VAL A 62 7.23 -19.78 7.07
N ARG A 63 8.13 -20.68 6.62
CA ARG A 63 9.28 -21.16 7.39
C ARG A 63 10.50 -21.31 6.49
N HIS A 64 11.64 -20.76 6.90
CA HIS A 64 12.89 -20.78 6.12
C HIS A 64 12.72 -20.24 4.69
N GLY A 65 11.89 -19.19 4.52
CA GLY A 65 11.60 -18.59 3.22
C GLY A 65 10.65 -19.40 2.34
N VAL A 66 10.02 -20.48 2.85
CA VAL A 66 9.13 -21.35 2.07
C VAL A 66 7.73 -21.33 2.67
N THR A 67 6.72 -21.21 1.84
CA THR A 67 5.30 -21.24 2.25
C THR A 67 4.90 -22.63 2.75
N LEU A 68 4.01 -22.66 3.75
CA LEU A 68 3.57 -23.89 4.40
C LEU A 68 2.22 -24.40 3.88
N GLY A 69 1.52 -23.64 3.01
CA GLY A 69 0.16 -23.93 2.58
C GLY A 69 -0.93 -23.50 3.59
N SER A 70 -0.55 -23.08 4.78
CA SER A 70 -1.43 -22.43 5.75
C SER A 70 -1.54 -20.92 5.44
N PRO A 71 -2.54 -20.21 6.03
CA PRO A 71 -2.64 -18.77 5.87
C PRO A 71 -1.33 -18.05 6.22
N ILE A 72 -0.93 -17.10 5.38
CA ILE A 72 0.24 -16.25 5.60
C ILE A 72 -0.22 -15.00 6.30
N ALA A 73 0.36 -14.69 7.47
CA ALA A 73 0.09 -13.49 8.22
C ALA A 73 1.27 -12.52 8.10
N LEU A 74 0.96 -11.26 7.76
CA LEU A 74 1.90 -10.18 7.51
C LEU A 74 1.59 -9.00 8.40
N THR A 75 2.62 -8.27 8.82
CA THR A 75 2.47 -6.97 9.46
C THR A 75 3.40 -5.93 8.84
N VAL A 76 2.95 -4.67 8.84
CA VAL A 76 3.74 -3.48 8.51
C VAL A 76 3.55 -2.46 9.62
N LYS A 77 4.61 -2.12 10.34
CA LYS A 77 4.56 -1.18 11.47
C LYS A 77 4.32 0.26 11.00
N ASN A 78 3.56 1.02 11.75
CA ASN A 78 3.36 2.45 11.55
C ASN A 78 4.30 3.22 12.48
N ARG A 79 5.33 3.87 11.94
CA ARG A 79 6.28 4.66 12.75
C ARG A 79 5.63 5.90 13.33
N ASP A 80 4.70 6.51 12.61
CA ASP A 80 3.95 7.68 13.06
C ASP A 80 3.04 7.39 14.27
N HIS A 81 2.75 6.12 14.55
CA HIS A 81 1.94 5.71 15.72
C HIS A 81 2.46 6.27 17.05
N ALA A 82 3.76 6.47 17.18
CA ALA A 82 4.35 7.04 18.40
C ALA A 82 3.71 8.37 18.84
N HIS A 83 3.23 9.18 17.86
CA HIS A 83 2.53 10.45 18.10
C HIS A 83 1.02 10.31 18.26
N TRP A 84 0.51 9.08 18.19
CA TRP A 84 -0.92 8.76 18.17
C TRP A 84 -1.34 7.72 19.20
N SER A 85 -0.41 7.20 19.98
CA SER A 85 -0.61 6.07 20.90
C SER A 85 -1.81 6.28 21.84
N GLU A 86 -1.98 7.48 22.40
CA GLU A 86 -3.10 7.81 23.28
C GLU A 86 -4.42 7.96 22.51
N ILE A 87 -4.36 8.59 21.32
CA ILE A 87 -5.54 8.88 20.49
C ILE A 87 -6.09 7.60 19.85
N MET A 88 -5.19 6.69 19.45
CA MET A 88 -5.53 5.44 18.79
C MET A 88 -5.45 4.23 19.74
N ASN A 89 -5.51 4.46 21.04
CA ASN A 89 -5.49 3.39 22.02
C ASN A 89 -6.77 2.55 21.93
N PRO A 90 -6.68 1.24 21.67
CA PRO A 90 -7.87 0.40 21.48
C PRO A 90 -8.62 0.08 22.77
N THR A 91 -7.99 0.27 23.94
CA THR A 91 -8.53 -0.19 25.24
C THR A 91 -8.87 0.96 26.19
N SER A 92 -8.29 2.14 26.00
CA SER A 92 -8.58 3.29 26.85
C SER A 92 -9.97 3.87 26.56
N PRO A 93 -10.75 4.23 27.59
CA PRO A 93 -12.01 4.95 27.38
C PRO A 93 -11.77 6.30 26.73
N ALA A 94 -12.78 6.81 26.04
CA ALA A 94 -12.71 8.14 25.43
C ALA A 94 -12.70 9.21 26.51
N THR A 95 -11.71 10.10 26.46
CA THR A 95 -11.56 11.27 27.34
C THR A 95 -11.43 12.54 26.48
N PRO A 96 -11.61 13.74 27.06
CA PRO A 96 -11.36 14.98 26.35
C PRO A 96 -9.95 15.05 25.74
N GLU A 97 -8.94 14.53 26.44
CA GLU A 97 -7.54 14.58 26.03
C GLU A 97 -7.23 13.66 24.84
N ASN A 98 -7.83 12.47 24.79
CA ASN A 98 -7.59 11.53 23.68
C ASN A 98 -8.55 11.67 22.51
N THR A 99 -9.57 12.54 22.61
CA THR A 99 -10.52 12.85 21.53
C THR A 99 -10.24 14.19 20.83
N VAL A 100 -9.12 14.83 21.11
CA VAL A 100 -8.74 16.16 20.56
C VAL A 100 -8.65 16.17 19.02
N ARG A 101 -8.40 15.03 18.39
CA ARG A 101 -8.31 14.90 16.92
C ARG A 101 -9.58 14.34 16.28
N LYS A 102 -10.72 14.52 16.93
CA LYS A 102 -12.04 14.16 16.39
C LYS A 102 -12.32 14.85 15.06
N VAL A 103 -12.92 14.12 14.13
CA VAL A 103 -13.30 14.62 12.81
C VAL A 103 -14.82 14.71 12.72
N ASN A 104 -15.35 15.93 12.66
CA ASN A 104 -16.79 16.19 12.62
C ASN A 104 -17.31 16.52 11.22
N HIS A 105 -16.42 16.86 10.29
CA HIS A 105 -16.77 17.23 8.91
C HIS A 105 -16.15 16.19 7.95
N PRO A 106 -16.97 15.60 7.06
CA PRO A 106 -16.47 14.66 6.08
C PRO A 106 -15.58 15.38 5.05
N ARG A 107 -14.51 14.74 4.63
CA ARG A 107 -13.63 15.24 3.57
C ARG A 107 -14.26 14.95 2.21
N PRO A 108 -14.25 15.90 1.26
CA PRO A 108 -14.66 15.65 -0.13
C PRO A 108 -13.84 14.52 -0.75
N GLY A 109 -14.50 13.64 -1.51
CA GLY A 109 -13.85 12.54 -2.20
C GLY A 109 -13.34 11.39 -1.30
N HIS A 110 -13.57 11.44 0.01
CA HIS A 110 -13.18 10.39 0.96
C HIS A 110 -14.40 9.58 1.46
N ALA A 111 -14.15 8.42 2.06
CA ALA A 111 -15.21 7.54 2.57
C ALA A 111 -15.88 8.03 3.86
N ASP A 112 -15.47 9.17 4.40
CA ASP A 112 -15.84 9.66 5.72
C ASP A 112 -17.37 9.73 5.91
N LEU A 113 -18.09 10.38 4.99
CA LEU A 113 -19.55 10.54 5.08
C LEU A 113 -20.27 9.20 4.99
N VAL A 114 -19.98 8.43 3.94
CA VAL A 114 -20.66 7.15 3.68
C VAL A 114 -20.37 6.14 4.79
N GLY A 115 -19.12 6.06 5.24
CA GLY A 115 -18.72 5.19 6.34
C GLY A 115 -19.34 5.62 7.67
N GLY A 116 -19.38 6.93 7.94
CA GLY A 116 -20.05 7.49 9.11
C GLY A 116 -21.52 7.10 9.16
N MET A 117 -22.23 7.20 8.04
CA MET A 117 -23.63 6.78 7.92
C MET A 117 -23.78 5.25 8.08
N LYS A 118 -22.96 4.46 7.37
CA LYS A 118 -23.02 3.00 7.37
C LYS A 118 -22.82 2.41 8.76
N TYR A 119 -21.81 2.90 9.47
CA TYR A 119 -21.41 2.37 10.78
C TYR A 119 -21.95 3.21 11.96
N ARG A 120 -22.73 4.26 11.69
CA ARG A 120 -23.28 5.19 12.69
C ARG A 120 -22.22 5.86 13.56
N HIS A 121 -21.06 6.17 12.96
CA HIS A 121 -20.01 6.90 13.65
C HIS A 121 -20.31 8.40 13.67
N ARG A 122 -20.24 9.02 14.85
CA ARG A 122 -20.29 10.47 15.03
C ARG A 122 -18.90 11.11 14.91
N ASP A 123 -17.87 10.38 15.27
CA ASP A 123 -16.49 10.74 15.00
C ASP A 123 -16.04 10.06 13.71
N LEU A 124 -15.91 10.84 12.65
CA LEU A 124 -15.53 10.34 11.32
C LEU A 124 -14.07 9.90 11.24
N ARG A 125 -13.27 10.18 12.30
CA ARG A 125 -11.93 9.64 12.41
C ARG A 125 -11.94 8.13 12.33
N ASN A 126 -12.88 7.46 12.91
CA ASN A 126 -13.00 5.99 12.87
C ASN A 126 -13.09 5.46 11.44
N VAL A 127 -13.74 6.19 10.54
CA VAL A 127 -13.79 5.84 9.11
C VAL A 127 -12.52 6.24 8.39
N LEU A 128 -12.03 7.46 8.66
CA LEU A 128 -10.84 8.04 8.06
C LEU A 128 -9.61 7.15 8.25
N GLU A 129 -9.42 6.65 9.45
CA GLU A 129 -8.26 5.83 9.82
C GLU A 129 -8.22 4.53 8.99
N ARG A 130 -9.35 3.84 8.86
CA ARG A 130 -9.42 2.60 8.09
C ARG A 130 -9.41 2.83 6.57
N SER A 131 -10.02 3.91 6.10
CA SER A 131 -10.15 4.22 4.67
C SER A 131 -8.96 4.99 4.10
N SER A 132 -7.94 5.21 4.89
CA SER A 132 -6.71 5.91 4.48
C SER A 132 -5.97 5.15 3.39
N ALA A 133 -5.31 5.90 2.51
CA ALA A 133 -4.37 5.33 1.52
C ALA A 133 -3.23 4.51 2.16
N ARG A 134 -3.00 4.63 3.47
CA ARG A 134 -2.04 3.81 4.22
C ARG A 134 -2.36 2.32 4.14
N GLU A 135 -3.63 1.95 4.08
CA GLU A 135 -4.09 0.57 3.92
C GLU A 135 -3.52 -0.10 2.66
N THR A 136 -3.28 0.66 1.60
CA THR A 136 -2.72 0.12 0.36
C THR A 136 -1.29 -0.43 0.53
N ALA A 137 -0.56 -0.07 1.59
CA ALA A 137 0.74 -0.70 1.87
C ALA A 137 0.57 -2.21 2.09
N MET A 138 -0.46 -2.62 2.85
CA MET A 138 -0.71 -4.04 3.06
C MET A 138 -1.18 -4.75 1.78
N ARG A 139 -1.96 -4.06 0.93
CA ARG A 139 -2.34 -4.62 -0.39
C ARG A 139 -1.13 -4.84 -1.28
N VAL A 140 -0.16 -3.94 -1.26
CA VAL A 140 1.08 -4.10 -2.03
C VAL A 140 1.90 -5.29 -1.52
N ALA A 141 2.03 -5.45 -0.19
CA ALA A 141 2.74 -6.58 0.39
C ALA A 141 2.09 -7.93 0.03
N VAL A 142 0.77 -8.04 0.17
CA VAL A 142 0.00 -9.24 -0.22
C VAL A 142 0.08 -9.47 -1.74
N GLY A 143 -0.06 -8.40 -2.53
CA GLY A 143 0.01 -8.45 -3.99
C GLY A 143 1.34 -8.98 -4.49
N ASN A 144 2.45 -8.56 -3.89
CA ASN A 144 3.77 -9.03 -4.30
C ASN A 144 3.98 -10.55 -4.01
N ILE A 145 3.40 -11.10 -2.93
CA ILE A 145 3.40 -12.55 -2.73
C ILE A 145 2.66 -13.26 -3.88
N CYS A 146 1.54 -12.69 -4.33
CA CYS A 146 0.80 -13.22 -5.47
C CYS A 146 1.60 -13.09 -6.78
N GLU A 147 2.35 -12.00 -6.97
CA GLU A 147 3.26 -11.83 -8.11
C GLU A 147 4.35 -12.88 -8.12
N GLN A 148 4.95 -13.19 -6.97
CA GLN A 148 5.97 -14.24 -6.86
C GLN A 148 5.39 -15.63 -7.19
N LEU A 149 4.15 -15.93 -6.79
CA LEU A 149 3.47 -17.15 -7.21
C LEU A 149 3.26 -17.19 -8.73
N LEU A 150 2.81 -16.07 -9.31
CA LEU A 150 2.59 -15.97 -10.76
C LEU A 150 3.92 -16.08 -11.53
N ALA A 151 4.99 -15.47 -11.03
CA ALA A 151 6.33 -15.59 -11.62
C ALA A 151 6.84 -17.03 -11.66
N ALA A 152 6.52 -17.83 -10.63
CA ALA A 152 6.84 -19.28 -10.63
C ALA A 152 6.06 -20.07 -11.71
N LEU A 153 5.07 -19.46 -12.33
CA LEU A 153 4.26 -20.00 -13.43
C LEU A 153 4.53 -19.26 -14.76
N ASP A 154 5.65 -18.52 -14.86
CA ASP A 154 6.02 -17.69 -16.02
C ASP A 154 4.96 -16.64 -16.39
N ILE A 155 4.18 -16.17 -15.40
CA ILE A 155 3.17 -15.11 -15.58
C ILE A 155 3.68 -13.82 -14.94
N SER A 156 3.73 -12.73 -15.71
CA SER A 156 4.08 -11.40 -15.24
C SER A 156 2.91 -10.44 -15.32
N ILE A 157 2.82 -9.51 -14.33
CA ILE A 157 1.82 -8.45 -14.31
C ILE A 157 2.54 -7.11 -14.46
N VAL A 158 2.09 -6.27 -15.39
CA VAL A 158 2.64 -4.94 -15.62
C VAL A 158 1.53 -3.90 -15.47
N GLY A 159 1.77 -2.90 -14.59
CA GLY A 159 0.92 -1.75 -14.44
C GLY A 159 1.60 -0.48 -14.94
N TYR A 160 0.86 0.40 -15.62
CA TYR A 160 1.35 1.71 -16.05
C TYR A 160 0.26 2.77 -15.97
N VAL A 161 0.67 4.03 -15.89
CA VAL A 161 -0.24 5.17 -15.94
C VAL A 161 -0.45 5.55 -17.41
N GLN A 162 -1.68 5.39 -17.90
CA GLN A 162 -2.03 5.73 -19.28
C GLN A 162 -2.30 7.21 -19.45
N GLN A 163 -2.94 7.86 -18.47
CA GLN A 163 -3.35 9.26 -18.56
C GLN A 163 -3.40 9.90 -17.17
N VAL A 164 -2.98 11.16 -17.09
CA VAL A 164 -3.14 12.01 -15.91
C VAL A 164 -3.75 13.34 -16.36
N GLY A 165 -4.98 13.65 -15.93
CA GLY A 165 -5.71 14.82 -16.41
C GLY A 165 -5.90 14.75 -17.93
N PHE A 166 -5.38 15.74 -18.65
CA PHE A 166 -5.43 15.81 -20.12
C PHE A 166 -4.16 15.26 -20.79
N ILE A 167 -3.18 14.80 -20.01
CA ILE A 167 -1.89 14.33 -20.51
C ILE A 167 -1.96 12.83 -20.71
N ASP A 168 -1.77 12.37 -21.93
CA ASP A 168 -1.84 10.98 -22.35
C ASP A 168 -0.44 10.42 -22.63
N ALA A 169 -0.14 9.26 -22.04
CA ALA A 169 1.15 8.58 -22.18
C ALA A 169 1.21 7.61 -23.37
N ARG A 170 0.22 7.61 -24.28
CA ARG A 170 0.17 6.68 -25.42
C ARG A 170 1.39 6.74 -26.34
N GLY A 171 2.10 7.88 -26.39
CA GLY A 171 3.36 8.02 -27.12
C GLY A 171 4.55 7.29 -26.47
N ASN A 172 4.43 6.92 -25.20
CA ASN A 172 5.46 6.25 -24.40
C ASN A 172 5.04 4.83 -24.00
N GLN A 173 4.29 4.12 -24.83
CA GLN A 173 3.94 2.73 -24.54
C GLN A 173 5.22 1.89 -24.43
N PRO A 174 5.32 1.01 -23.43
CA PRO A 174 6.42 0.05 -23.39
C PRO A 174 6.37 -0.78 -24.66
N THR A 175 7.42 -0.71 -25.46
CA THR A 175 7.57 -1.57 -26.63
C THR A 175 7.52 -3.02 -26.17
N SER A 176 7.01 -3.90 -27.03
CA SER A 176 6.89 -5.36 -26.82
C SER A 176 8.18 -6.08 -26.41
N GLN A 177 9.30 -5.36 -26.33
CA GLN A 177 10.61 -5.88 -25.89
C GLN A 177 10.70 -6.20 -24.39
N CYS A 178 9.70 -5.84 -23.57
CA CYS A 178 9.69 -6.23 -22.14
C CYS A 178 8.95 -7.54 -21.89
N GLN A 179 8.45 -8.21 -22.90
CA GLN A 179 7.90 -9.57 -22.78
C GLN A 179 9.04 -10.57 -22.97
N GLY A 180 9.60 -11.08 -21.87
CA GLY A 180 10.51 -12.21 -21.90
C GLY A 180 11.99 -11.92 -21.58
N ASP A 181 12.36 -10.70 -21.21
CA ASP A 181 13.72 -10.40 -20.75
C ASP A 181 13.75 -10.23 -19.22
N PRO A 182 14.27 -11.21 -18.46
CA PRO A 182 14.39 -11.11 -17.01
C PRO A 182 15.35 -10.00 -16.54
N ASP A 183 16.22 -9.50 -17.43
CA ASP A 183 17.16 -8.41 -17.17
C ASP A 183 16.65 -7.05 -17.65
N ALA A 184 15.43 -6.97 -18.17
CA ALA A 184 14.83 -5.69 -18.55
C ALA A 184 14.64 -4.80 -17.33
N ASP A 185 15.54 -3.83 -17.17
CA ASP A 185 15.58 -2.88 -16.06
C ASP A 185 14.30 -2.02 -16.04
N CYS A 186 13.29 -2.49 -15.28
CA CYS A 186 12.05 -1.75 -15.03
C CYS A 186 12.28 -0.43 -14.27
N THR A 187 13.47 -0.16 -13.76
CA THR A 187 13.82 1.09 -13.07
C THR A 187 13.96 2.26 -14.05
N LYS A 188 14.26 2.00 -15.32
CA LYS A 188 14.25 3.04 -16.37
C LYS A 188 12.89 3.68 -16.56
N ARG A 189 11.80 2.94 -16.30
CA ARG A 189 10.42 3.47 -16.39
C ARG A 189 10.11 4.54 -15.35
N SER A 190 10.72 4.50 -14.17
CA SER A 190 10.57 5.55 -13.17
C SER A 190 11.30 6.83 -13.55
N ALA A 191 12.35 6.75 -14.38
CA ALA A 191 13.06 7.88 -14.93
C ALA A 191 12.25 8.54 -16.05
N ASP A 192 11.64 7.72 -16.95
CA ASP A 192 10.77 8.20 -18.02
C ASP A 192 9.50 8.86 -17.47
N TYR A 193 8.94 8.32 -16.39
CA TYR A 193 7.81 8.94 -15.69
C TYR A 193 8.18 10.28 -15.04
N ARG A 194 9.38 10.42 -14.49
CA ARG A 194 9.90 11.70 -13.97
C ARG A 194 10.11 12.73 -15.08
N GLN A 195 10.60 12.31 -16.23
CA GLN A 195 10.77 13.16 -17.40
C GLN A 195 9.42 13.62 -17.99
N PHE A 196 8.40 12.75 -17.93
CA PHE A 196 7.04 13.08 -18.32
C PHE A 196 6.39 14.10 -17.38
N GLN A 197 6.60 13.98 -16.05
CA GLN A 197 6.13 14.96 -15.07
C GLN A 197 6.80 16.34 -15.24
N SER A 198 8.10 16.37 -15.51
CA SER A 198 8.83 17.64 -15.73
C SER A 198 8.36 18.39 -16.99
N ARG A 199 7.83 17.69 -18.00
CA ARG A 199 7.23 18.30 -19.20
C ARG A 199 5.80 18.78 -18.98
N GLY A 200 5.06 18.14 -18.05
CA GLY A 200 3.70 18.54 -17.66
C GLY A 200 3.65 19.84 -16.86
N ASP A 201 4.63 20.05 -15.99
CA ASP A 201 4.74 21.26 -15.15
C ASP A 201 5.08 22.54 -15.97
N SER A 202 5.65 22.40 -17.15
CA SER A 202 5.98 23.55 -18.03
C SER A 202 4.82 24.02 -18.93
N SER A 203 3.67 23.38 -18.86
CA SER A 203 2.49 23.71 -19.69
C SER A 203 1.26 24.16 -18.87
N ILE A 204 1.46 24.49 -17.57
CA ILE A 204 0.43 25.03 -16.69
C ILE A 204 0.95 26.39 -16.14
N ASP A 205 1.12 27.34 -17.04
CA ASP A 205 1.17 28.78 -16.77
C ASP A 205 0.02 29.48 -17.51
#